data_3426df3651fdeafff10f47cbb7a767f5
#
_entry.id   3426df3651fdeafff10f47cbb7a767f5
#
_cell.length_a   1.000
_cell.length_b   1.000
_cell.length_c   1.000
_cell.angle_alpha   90.00
_cell.angle_beta   90.00
_cell.angle_gamma   90.00
#
_symmetry.space_group_name_H-M   'P 1'
#
loop_
_entity.id
_entity.type
_entity.pdbx_description
1 polymer ?
#
loop_
_entity_poly.entity_id
_entity_poly.type
_entity_poly.pdbx_seq_one_letter_code
_entity_poly.pdbx_strand_id
1 'polypeptide(L)'
;MTSHVLEDPNAEREAEKYDRPIASREMILEMLKQHGGPMTLNRLIATLEYDGDEERIEALRRRLRAMERDGQLIRNRRDGYVPLGKAELVRGRVQGHRDGFGFLIPDEGGEDVFLSARVMRALLHGDRAIVQITGVDRRGRREGALVEVLERANAEVVGRVVLEAGVAFVIPDNKRITQDILVPLDALNGAQDSQIVRLAIVEQPTLRNKPVGKVVEILGDHMAPGMEIDVSIHSHSIPCVWPEDVLAHIESMSEEVAEADKLGRVDVRHLPLVTIDGEDARDFDDAVFCEPTAKGFRLLVAIADVSHYVRVGSQIGR
;
A
#
# COMPACT_ATOMS: atom_id res chain seq x y z
N MET A 1 -29.63 23.01 23.03
CA MET A 1 -28.74 21.82 23.12
C MET A 1 -28.63 21.47 24.58
N THR A 2 -29.36 20.46 25.03
CA THR A 2 -29.41 19.99 26.42
C THR A 2 -28.07 19.37 26.77
N SER A 3 -27.34 19.99 27.71
CA SER A 3 -26.14 19.43 28.30
C SER A 3 -26.58 18.21 29.13
N HIS A 4 -26.29 17.01 28.61
CA HIS A 4 -26.32 15.83 29.49
C HIS A 4 -25.18 15.99 30.51
N VAL A 5 -25.53 16.27 31.75
CA VAL A 5 -24.60 16.18 32.86
C VAL A 5 -24.21 14.70 32.96
N LEU A 6 -22.95 14.39 32.68
CA LEU A 6 -22.38 13.06 32.86
C LEU A 6 -22.35 12.79 34.38
N GLU A 7 -23.17 11.87 34.84
CA GLU A 7 -23.06 11.37 36.20
C GLU A 7 -21.88 10.43 36.34
N ASP A 8 -21.04 10.62 37.36
CA ASP A 8 -19.90 9.74 37.61
C ASP A 8 -20.39 8.37 38.09
N PRO A 9 -20.22 7.29 37.29
CA PRO A 9 -20.70 5.96 37.65
C PRO A 9 -20.04 5.38 38.91
N ASN A 10 -18.97 6.00 39.40
CA ASN A 10 -18.21 5.57 40.57
C ASN A 10 -18.08 6.65 41.63
N ALA A 11 -18.99 7.63 41.67
CA ALA A 11 -18.97 8.73 42.63
C ALA A 11 -18.97 8.26 44.10
N GLU A 12 -19.77 7.25 44.41
CA GLU A 12 -19.85 6.66 45.77
C GLU A 12 -18.51 6.02 46.17
N ARG A 13 -17.89 5.25 45.30
CA ARG A 13 -16.57 4.63 45.51
C ARG A 13 -15.47 5.67 45.76
N GLU A 14 -15.52 6.79 45.06
CA GLU A 14 -14.53 7.87 45.21
C GLU A 14 -14.79 8.63 46.51
N ALA A 15 -16.06 8.82 46.93
CA ALA A 15 -16.44 9.46 48.19
C ALA A 15 -16.07 8.63 49.45
N GLU A 16 -16.08 7.30 49.34
CA GLU A 16 -15.62 6.41 50.37
C GLU A 16 -14.10 6.45 50.61
N LYS A 17 -13.35 6.76 49.53
CA LYS A 17 -11.87 6.74 49.56
C LYS A 17 -11.21 8.06 49.88
N TYR A 18 -11.86 9.17 49.60
CA TYR A 18 -11.28 10.50 49.67
C TYR A 18 -12.25 11.50 50.31
N ASP A 19 -11.77 12.30 51.24
CA ASP A 19 -12.56 13.36 51.90
C ASP A 19 -13.07 14.41 50.90
N ARG A 20 -12.33 14.62 49.80
CA ARG A 20 -12.70 15.47 48.65
C ARG A 20 -12.59 14.69 47.36
N PRO A 21 -13.64 13.97 46.96
CA PRO A 21 -13.60 13.14 45.77
C PRO A 21 -13.51 14.00 44.51
N ILE A 22 -12.79 13.46 43.51
CA ILE A 22 -12.74 14.01 42.16
C ILE A 22 -13.31 12.97 41.20
N ALA A 23 -13.60 13.39 39.96
CA ALA A 23 -14.10 12.52 38.90
C ALA A 23 -13.32 11.22 38.83
N SER A 24 -14.01 10.07 38.77
CA SER A 24 -13.39 8.75 38.67
C SER A 24 -12.57 8.62 37.35
N ARG A 25 -11.69 7.62 37.30
CA ARG A 25 -10.93 7.34 36.05
C ARG A 25 -11.87 7.00 34.91
N GLU A 26 -12.91 6.25 35.18
CA GLU A 26 -13.94 5.83 34.25
C GLU A 26 -14.71 7.03 33.69
N MET A 27 -15.08 7.98 34.54
CA MET A 27 -15.75 9.23 34.12
C MET A 27 -14.83 10.06 33.22
N ILE A 28 -13.55 10.23 33.58
CA ILE A 28 -12.57 10.96 32.76
C ILE A 28 -12.42 10.32 31.39
N LEU A 29 -12.31 8.99 31.35
CA LEU A 29 -12.19 8.26 30.07
C LEU A 29 -13.45 8.42 29.21
N GLU A 30 -14.64 8.36 29.81
CA GLU A 30 -15.90 8.52 29.10
C GLU A 30 -16.06 9.95 28.55
N MET A 31 -15.71 10.97 29.34
CA MET A 31 -15.69 12.37 28.89
C MET A 31 -14.76 12.57 27.70
N LEU A 32 -13.56 11.99 27.74
CA LEU A 32 -12.59 12.07 26.65
C LEU A 32 -13.09 11.37 25.38
N LYS A 33 -13.77 10.22 25.53
CA LYS A 33 -14.39 9.50 24.39
C LYS A 33 -15.53 10.30 23.76
N GLN A 34 -16.44 10.86 24.59
CA GLN A 34 -17.58 11.63 24.08
C GLN A 34 -17.15 12.95 23.43
N HIS A 35 -16.06 13.55 23.91
CA HIS A 35 -15.49 14.74 23.27
C HIS A 35 -14.96 14.46 21.86
N GLY A 36 -14.58 13.21 21.55
CA GLY A 36 -14.11 12.79 20.23
C GLY A 36 -12.77 13.39 19.79
N GLY A 37 -12.03 14.00 20.73
CA GLY A 37 -10.73 14.62 20.43
C GLY A 37 -9.93 14.95 21.69
N PRO A 38 -8.67 15.45 21.56
CA PRO A 38 -7.84 15.76 22.71
C PRO A 38 -8.44 16.86 23.59
N MET A 39 -8.49 16.64 24.90
CA MET A 39 -8.88 17.67 25.89
C MET A 39 -7.66 18.12 26.70
N THR A 40 -7.43 19.43 26.76
CA THR A 40 -6.40 19.99 27.61
C THR A 40 -6.81 19.96 29.08
N LEU A 41 -5.84 20.03 30.01
CA LEU A 41 -6.11 20.10 31.44
C LEU A 41 -7.11 21.23 31.75
N ASN A 42 -6.93 22.41 31.20
CA ASN A 42 -7.83 23.55 31.46
C ASN A 42 -9.27 23.26 31.02
N ARG A 43 -9.43 22.57 29.90
CA ARG A 43 -10.75 22.17 29.43
C ARG A 43 -11.38 21.09 30.29
N LEU A 44 -10.59 20.15 30.81
CA LEU A 44 -11.07 19.16 31.79
C LEU A 44 -11.50 19.84 33.10
N ILE A 45 -10.70 20.80 33.62
CA ILE A 45 -11.03 21.59 34.81
C ILE A 45 -12.37 22.30 34.61
N ALA A 46 -12.54 23.02 33.51
CA ALA A 46 -13.79 23.75 33.20
C ALA A 46 -15.00 22.79 33.06
N THR A 47 -14.83 21.64 32.39
CA THR A 47 -15.92 20.67 32.19
C THR A 47 -16.30 19.97 33.47
N LEU A 48 -15.36 19.76 34.41
CA LEU A 48 -15.58 19.17 35.73
C LEU A 48 -16.00 20.19 36.77
N GLU A 49 -16.08 21.48 36.40
CA GLU A 49 -16.43 22.59 37.29
C GLU A 49 -15.49 22.69 38.51
N TYR A 50 -14.16 22.51 38.25
CA TYR A 50 -13.14 22.63 39.31
C TYR A 50 -12.43 23.98 39.29
N ASP A 51 -12.92 24.94 38.52
CA ASP A 51 -12.36 26.30 38.48
C ASP A 51 -12.30 26.93 39.84
N GLY A 52 -11.11 27.37 40.28
CA GLY A 52 -10.87 28.00 41.58
C GLY A 52 -10.66 27.02 42.76
N ASP A 53 -10.76 25.70 42.55
CA ASP A 53 -10.48 24.68 43.58
C ASP A 53 -9.10 24.06 43.34
N GLU A 54 -8.05 24.68 43.89
CA GLU A 54 -6.65 24.24 43.67
C GLU A 54 -6.40 22.80 44.16
N GLU A 55 -7.09 22.34 45.22
CA GLU A 55 -6.91 20.98 45.73
C GLU A 55 -7.48 19.94 44.74
N ARG A 56 -8.67 20.16 44.21
CA ARG A 56 -9.25 19.29 43.18
C ARG A 56 -8.45 19.30 41.87
N ILE A 57 -7.93 20.46 41.47
CA ILE A 57 -7.06 20.61 40.29
C ILE A 57 -5.78 19.79 40.45
N GLU A 58 -5.12 19.87 41.59
CA GLU A 58 -3.89 19.09 41.83
C GLU A 58 -4.18 17.59 41.95
N ALA A 59 -5.30 17.20 42.56
CA ALA A 59 -5.75 15.81 42.59
C ALA A 59 -6.03 15.28 41.18
N LEU A 60 -6.66 16.08 40.31
CA LEU A 60 -6.88 15.75 38.90
C LEU A 60 -5.57 15.58 38.15
N ARG A 61 -4.60 16.49 38.34
CA ARG A 61 -3.26 16.36 37.73
C ARG A 61 -2.58 15.05 38.14
N ARG A 62 -2.63 14.68 39.39
CA ARG A 62 -2.07 13.41 39.91
C ARG A 62 -2.76 12.21 39.27
N ARG A 63 -4.11 12.25 39.20
CA ARG A 63 -4.90 11.18 38.56
C ARG A 63 -4.56 11.02 37.08
N LEU A 64 -4.49 12.09 36.32
CA LEU A 64 -4.12 12.06 34.91
C LEU A 64 -2.72 11.50 34.69
N ARG A 65 -1.73 11.89 35.53
CA ARG A 65 -0.37 11.31 35.47
C ARG A 65 -0.37 9.80 35.78
N ALA A 66 -1.18 9.36 36.76
CA ALA A 66 -1.33 7.95 37.06
C ALA A 66 -1.97 7.18 35.91
N MET A 67 -3.02 7.73 35.29
CA MET A 67 -3.69 7.13 34.14
C MET A 67 -2.78 7.06 32.92
N GLU A 68 -1.91 8.06 32.70
CA GLU A 68 -0.91 8.08 31.65
C GLU A 68 0.15 6.98 31.89
N ARG A 69 0.69 6.87 33.10
CA ARG A 69 1.61 5.81 33.51
C ARG A 69 1.03 4.41 33.37
N ASP A 70 -0.26 4.26 33.70
CA ASP A 70 -0.99 2.98 33.65
C ASP A 70 -1.52 2.67 32.23
N GLY A 71 -1.19 3.51 31.21
CA GLY A 71 -1.56 3.28 29.82
C GLY A 71 -3.06 3.42 29.52
N GLN A 72 -3.81 4.17 30.31
CA GLN A 72 -5.25 4.41 30.12
C GLN A 72 -5.52 5.64 29.23
N LEU A 73 -4.57 6.56 29.19
CA LEU A 73 -4.59 7.74 28.32
C LEU A 73 -3.16 8.15 27.94
N ILE A 74 -3.06 8.98 26.91
CA ILE A 74 -1.79 9.60 26.50
C ILE A 74 -1.97 11.12 26.45
N ARG A 75 -0.87 11.83 26.64
CA ARG A 75 -0.78 13.28 26.49
C ARG A 75 -0.09 13.61 25.17
N ASN A 76 -0.77 14.33 24.30
CA ASN A 76 -0.18 14.74 23.03
C ASN A 76 0.75 15.95 23.20
N ARG A 77 1.48 16.33 22.12
CA ARG A 77 2.43 17.46 22.15
C ARG A 77 1.79 18.85 22.39
N ARG A 78 0.45 18.95 22.39
CA ARG A 78 -0.31 20.16 22.71
C ARG A 78 -0.96 20.09 24.08
N ASP A 79 -0.43 19.22 24.94
CA ASP A 79 -0.92 19.00 26.30
C ASP A 79 -2.37 18.53 26.39
N GLY A 80 -2.90 17.94 25.29
CA GLY A 80 -4.23 17.33 25.26
C GLY A 80 -4.18 15.85 25.61
N TYR A 81 -5.06 15.43 26.50
CA TYR A 81 -5.25 14.03 26.90
C TYR A 81 -6.19 13.33 25.94
N VAL A 82 -5.85 12.09 25.56
CA VAL A 82 -6.63 11.20 24.69
C VAL A 82 -6.74 9.84 25.36
N PRO A 83 -7.94 9.23 25.46
CA PRO A 83 -8.08 7.90 26.03
C PRO A 83 -7.35 6.88 25.15
N LEU A 84 -6.50 6.07 25.76
CA LEU A 84 -6.06 4.82 25.15
C LEU A 84 -7.20 3.81 25.42
N GLY A 85 -8.01 3.54 24.39
CA GLY A 85 -8.79 2.30 24.38
C GLY A 85 -7.84 1.12 24.55
N LYS A 86 -8.33 -0.07 24.94
CA LYS A 86 -7.58 -1.34 24.82
C LYS A 86 -6.86 -1.29 23.51
N ALA A 87 -5.52 -1.44 23.52
CA ALA A 87 -4.60 -1.20 22.39
C ALA A 87 -5.30 -1.34 21.03
N GLU A 88 -5.74 -0.21 20.46
CA GLU A 88 -6.47 -0.25 19.20
C GLU A 88 -5.48 -0.66 18.12
N LEU A 89 -5.55 -1.93 17.76
CA LEU A 89 -4.72 -2.51 16.70
C LEU A 89 -5.45 -2.33 15.39
N VAL A 90 -4.77 -1.75 14.43
CA VAL A 90 -5.27 -1.55 13.08
C VAL A 90 -4.41 -2.36 12.11
N ARG A 91 -5.05 -3.21 11.32
CA ARG A 91 -4.44 -3.95 10.23
C ARG A 91 -4.68 -3.20 8.93
N GLY A 92 -3.68 -3.15 8.07
CA GLY A 92 -3.84 -2.49 6.78
C GLY A 92 -2.59 -2.54 5.91
N ARG A 93 -2.68 -1.83 4.78
CA ARG A 93 -1.62 -1.69 3.79
C ARG A 93 -0.86 -0.38 3.98
N VAL A 94 0.45 -0.44 3.92
CA VAL A 94 1.34 0.71 4.07
C VAL A 94 1.42 1.49 2.75
N GLN A 95 1.08 2.75 2.79
CA GLN A 95 1.30 3.70 1.70
C GLN A 95 2.44 4.66 2.06
N GLY A 96 3.62 4.46 1.48
CA GLY A 96 4.76 5.36 1.65
C GLY A 96 4.54 6.70 0.95
N HIS A 97 5.16 7.75 1.49
CA HIS A 97 5.18 9.09 0.91
C HIS A 97 6.63 9.49 0.60
N ARG A 98 6.85 10.23 -0.49
CA ARG A 98 8.18 10.67 -0.94
C ARG A 98 9.00 11.44 0.10
N ASP A 99 8.35 12.02 1.10
CA ASP A 99 9.01 12.75 2.19
C ASP A 99 9.39 11.84 3.38
N GLY A 100 9.32 10.50 3.21
CA GLY A 100 9.79 9.52 4.19
C GLY A 100 8.79 9.12 5.28
N PHE A 101 7.65 9.77 5.41
CA PHE A 101 6.53 9.30 6.23
C PHE A 101 5.59 8.41 5.41
N GLY A 102 4.57 7.84 6.04
CA GLY A 102 3.56 7.04 5.33
C GLY A 102 2.23 7.03 6.06
N PHE A 103 1.31 6.23 5.52
CA PHE A 103 0.01 5.95 6.10
C PHE A 103 -0.25 4.45 6.08
N LEU A 104 -0.93 3.94 7.07
CA LEU A 104 -1.56 2.64 7.01
C LEU A 104 -3.01 2.85 6.59
N ILE A 105 -3.39 2.27 5.47
CA ILE A 105 -4.76 2.24 4.97
C ILE A 105 -5.44 1.02 5.57
N PRO A 106 -6.43 1.18 6.47
CA PRO A 106 -7.07 0.06 7.14
C PRO A 106 -7.81 -0.88 6.19
N ASP A 107 -7.68 -2.20 6.40
CA ASP A 107 -8.39 -3.22 5.59
C ASP A 107 -9.92 -3.14 5.77
N GLU A 108 -10.39 -2.74 6.95
CA GLU A 108 -11.82 -2.63 7.29
C GLU A 108 -12.41 -1.25 6.95
N GLY A 109 -11.61 -0.39 6.33
CA GLY A 109 -11.99 1.00 6.07
C GLY A 109 -11.83 1.90 7.29
N GLY A 110 -12.20 3.17 7.13
CA GLY A 110 -12.05 4.19 8.16
C GLY A 110 -10.93 5.18 7.85
N GLU A 111 -10.47 5.91 8.86
CA GLU A 111 -9.43 6.93 8.70
C GLU A 111 -8.04 6.29 8.63
N ASP A 112 -7.22 6.77 7.70
CA ASP A 112 -5.83 6.37 7.55
C ASP A 112 -5.02 6.67 8.82
N VAL A 113 -4.10 5.78 9.16
CA VAL A 113 -3.22 5.94 10.31
C VAL A 113 -1.88 6.50 9.87
N PHE A 114 -1.49 7.64 10.39
CA PHE A 114 -0.22 8.28 10.09
C PHE A 114 0.96 7.46 10.66
N LEU A 115 1.95 7.18 9.80
CA LEU A 115 3.19 6.50 10.15
C LEU A 115 4.34 7.49 10.02
N SER A 116 4.98 7.79 11.13
CA SER A 116 6.14 8.70 11.14
C SER A 116 7.32 8.12 10.35
N ALA A 117 8.24 8.99 9.92
CA ALA A 117 9.45 8.56 9.21
C ALA A 117 10.28 7.53 10.02
N ARG A 118 10.19 7.57 11.36
CA ARG A 118 10.83 6.57 12.22
C ARG A 118 10.21 5.19 12.05
N VAL A 119 8.88 5.11 12.00
CA VAL A 119 8.13 3.84 11.81
C VAL A 119 8.39 3.30 10.41
N MET A 120 8.40 4.18 9.41
CA MET A 120 8.66 3.83 8.02
C MET A 120 10.05 3.24 7.77
N ARG A 121 11.02 3.41 8.69
CA ARG A 121 12.33 2.71 8.58
C ARG A 121 12.21 1.19 8.54
N ALA A 122 11.18 0.63 9.16
CA ALA A 122 10.95 -0.82 9.18
C ALA A 122 9.96 -1.30 8.12
N LEU A 123 9.43 -0.41 7.28
CA LEU A 123 8.36 -0.67 6.33
C LEU A 123 8.73 -0.15 4.94
N LEU A 124 8.21 -0.82 3.93
CA LEU A 124 8.23 -0.36 2.55
C LEU A 124 6.80 -0.07 2.08
N HIS A 125 6.68 0.70 1.01
CA HIS A 125 5.39 0.93 0.36
C HIS A 125 4.78 -0.40 -0.09
N GLY A 126 3.50 -0.60 0.20
CA GLY A 126 2.76 -1.81 -0.15
C GLY A 126 2.74 -2.89 0.94
N ASP A 127 3.67 -2.89 1.90
CA ASP A 127 3.70 -3.88 2.99
C ASP A 127 2.35 -3.93 3.73
N ARG A 128 1.98 -5.10 4.24
CA ARG A 128 0.84 -5.23 5.15
C ARG A 128 1.34 -5.33 6.58
N ALA A 129 0.75 -4.56 7.46
CA ALA A 129 1.20 -4.45 8.84
C ALA A 129 0.05 -4.30 9.83
N ILE A 130 0.36 -4.60 11.09
CA ILE A 130 -0.46 -4.24 12.25
C ILE A 130 0.24 -3.08 12.96
N VAL A 131 -0.51 -2.02 13.21
CA VAL A 131 -0.06 -0.88 14.01
C VAL A 131 -0.97 -0.70 15.21
N GLN A 132 -0.39 -0.23 16.30
CA GLN A 132 -1.09 0.21 17.48
C GLN A 132 -1.27 1.72 17.39
N ILE A 133 -2.49 2.22 17.62
CA ILE A 133 -2.73 3.66 17.74
C ILE A 133 -2.07 4.16 19.02
N THR A 134 -1.15 5.11 18.88
CA THR A 134 -0.38 5.69 19.99
C THR A 134 -0.86 7.10 20.35
N GLY A 135 -1.69 7.69 19.51
CA GLY A 135 -2.22 9.02 19.74
C GLY A 135 -2.74 9.71 18.49
N VAL A 136 -2.79 11.02 18.59
CA VAL A 136 -3.21 11.90 17.50
C VAL A 136 -2.12 12.95 17.33
N ASP A 137 -1.67 13.16 16.08
CA ASP A 137 -0.65 14.14 15.76
C ASP A 137 -1.17 15.60 15.90
N ARG A 138 -0.29 16.58 15.64
CA ARG A 138 -0.64 18.01 15.72
C ARG A 138 -1.74 18.44 14.75
N ARG A 139 -2.00 17.64 13.71
CA ARG A 139 -3.02 17.90 12.66
C ARG A 139 -4.31 17.14 12.91
N GLY A 140 -4.44 16.41 14.03
CA GLY A 140 -5.60 15.64 14.38
C GLY A 140 -5.62 14.23 13.75
N ARG A 141 -4.53 13.77 13.09
CA ARG A 141 -4.46 12.44 12.47
C ARG A 141 -4.04 11.39 13.49
N ARG A 142 -4.66 10.21 13.44
CA ARG A 142 -4.30 9.06 14.27
C ARG A 142 -2.85 8.67 13.95
N GLU A 143 -1.98 8.57 14.97
CA GLU A 143 -0.58 8.15 14.81
C GLU A 143 -0.42 6.70 15.26
N GLY A 144 0.28 5.89 14.44
CA GLY A 144 0.49 4.47 14.70
C GLY A 144 1.94 4.13 14.99
N ALA A 145 2.16 3.17 15.90
CA ALA A 145 3.43 2.47 16.10
C ALA A 145 3.34 1.07 15.49
N LEU A 146 4.40 0.64 14.82
CA LEU A 146 4.47 -0.70 14.25
C LEU A 146 4.48 -1.76 15.35
N VAL A 147 3.57 -2.72 15.24
CA VAL A 147 3.51 -3.92 16.08
C VAL A 147 4.10 -5.10 15.33
N GLU A 148 3.64 -5.35 14.10
CA GLU A 148 4.04 -6.50 13.31
C GLU A 148 3.93 -6.21 11.81
N VAL A 149 4.82 -6.78 11.02
CA VAL A 149 4.71 -6.83 9.57
C VAL A 149 4.13 -8.17 9.17
N LEU A 150 2.95 -8.16 8.57
CA LEU A 150 2.24 -9.38 8.17
C LEU A 150 2.73 -9.92 6.84
N GLU A 151 3.00 -9.01 5.90
CA GLU A 151 3.38 -9.36 4.54
C GLU A 151 4.31 -8.31 3.95
N ARG A 152 5.34 -8.76 3.27
CA ARG A 152 6.26 -7.92 2.52
C ARG A 152 5.83 -7.85 1.07
N ALA A 153 5.53 -6.65 0.59
CA ALA A 153 5.06 -6.45 -0.78
C ALA A 153 6.19 -6.42 -1.81
N ASN A 154 7.42 -6.12 -1.37
CA ASN A 154 8.54 -5.91 -2.27
C ASN A 154 9.57 -7.02 -2.07
N ALA A 155 9.50 -8.08 -2.88
CA ALA A 155 10.56 -9.08 -2.99
C ALA A 155 11.68 -8.58 -3.91
N GLU A 156 11.30 -7.85 -4.94
CA GLU A 156 12.20 -7.23 -5.92
C GLU A 156 11.87 -5.75 -6.11
N VAL A 157 12.86 -4.97 -6.49
CA VAL A 157 12.74 -3.52 -6.73
C VAL A 157 13.59 -3.15 -7.93
N VAL A 158 13.09 -2.26 -8.77
CA VAL A 158 13.88 -1.60 -9.82
C VAL A 158 14.45 -0.31 -9.27
N GLY A 159 15.70 -0.03 -9.58
CA GLY A 159 16.33 1.20 -9.15
C GLY A 159 17.70 1.43 -9.77
N ARG A 160 18.28 2.56 -9.45
CA ARG A 160 19.57 2.99 -9.98
C ARG A 160 20.70 2.69 -9.01
N VAL A 161 21.73 2.05 -9.49
CA VAL A 161 22.97 1.79 -8.72
C VAL A 161 23.72 3.09 -8.47
N VAL A 162 24.21 3.25 -7.26
CA VAL A 162 25.13 4.33 -6.87
C VAL A 162 26.31 3.71 -6.14
N LEU A 163 27.51 4.01 -6.63
CA LEU A 163 28.78 3.59 -6.04
C LEU A 163 29.47 4.80 -5.43
N GLU A 164 29.55 4.86 -4.11
CA GLU A 164 30.14 5.99 -3.41
C GLU A 164 31.05 5.50 -2.29
N ALA A 165 32.30 5.96 -2.29
CA ALA A 165 33.30 5.67 -1.26
C ALA A 165 33.46 4.18 -0.90
N GLY A 166 33.32 3.27 -1.87
CA GLY A 166 33.44 1.82 -1.66
C GLY A 166 32.17 1.15 -1.11
N VAL A 167 31.07 1.88 -1.04
CA VAL A 167 29.75 1.36 -0.69
C VAL A 167 28.85 1.39 -1.92
N ALA A 168 28.13 0.32 -2.15
CA ALA A 168 27.10 0.25 -3.20
C ALA A 168 25.71 0.29 -2.59
N PHE A 169 24.84 1.05 -3.20
CA PHE A 169 23.41 1.05 -2.89
C PHE A 169 22.57 1.30 -4.13
N VAL A 170 21.32 0.89 -4.08
CA VAL A 170 20.35 1.11 -5.12
C VAL A 170 19.30 2.09 -4.61
N ILE A 171 19.08 3.17 -5.37
CA ILE A 171 18.00 4.13 -5.16
C ILE A 171 16.78 3.61 -5.92
N PRO A 172 15.68 3.22 -5.23
CA PRO A 172 14.48 2.74 -5.89
C PRO A 172 13.87 3.77 -6.85
N ASP A 173 13.39 3.32 -8.00
CA ASP A 173 12.66 4.17 -8.95
C ASP A 173 11.30 4.60 -8.39
N ASN A 174 10.63 3.70 -7.66
CA ASN A 174 9.40 4.02 -6.96
C ASN A 174 9.66 5.01 -5.83
N LYS A 175 9.28 6.27 -6.05
CA LYS A 175 9.48 7.39 -5.09
C LYS A 175 8.75 7.22 -3.74
N ARG A 176 7.87 6.24 -3.60
CA ARG A 176 7.23 5.87 -2.34
C ARG A 176 8.09 4.95 -1.47
N ILE A 177 9.14 4.36 -2.06
CA ILE A 177 10.20 3.63 -1.35
C ILE A 177 11.37 4.61 -1.19
N THR A 178 11.46 5.24 -0.03
CA THR A 178 12.44 6.31 0.23
C THR A 178 13.73 5.81 0.85
N GLN A 179 13.82 4.51 1.09
CA GLN A 179 15.02 3.88 1.65
C GLN A 179 15.91 3.37 0.53
N ASP A 180 17.17 3.80 0.53
CA ASP A 180 18.20 3.18 -0.30
C ASP A 180 18.43 1.74 0.17
N ILE A 181 18.63 0.84 -0.77
CA ILE A 181 18.87 -0.57 -0.52
C ILE A 181 20.37 -0.82 -0.63
N LEU A 182 21.02 -1.27 0.45
CA LEU A 182 22.43 -1.59 0.45
C LEU A 182 22.70 -2.83 -0.40
N VAL A 183 23.80 -2.80 -1.17
CA VAL A 183 24.22 -3.93 -1.99
C VAL A 183 25.69 -4.25 -1.66
N PRO A 184 25.98 -5.44 -1.12
CA PRO A 184 27.36 -5.90 -1.00
C PRO A 184 28.07 -5.89 -2.36
N LEU A 185 29.35 -5.53 -2.39
CA LEU A 185 30.10 -5.40 -3.66
C LEU A 185 30.15 -6.71 -4.45
N ASP A 186 30.17 -7.84 -3.77
CA ASP A 186 30.10 -9.18 -4.36
C ASP A 186 28.69 -9.56 -4.87
N ALA A 187 27.67 -8.82 -4.48
CA ALA A 187 26.28 -9.01 -4.90
C ALA A 187 25.84 -8.04 -6.02
N LEU A 188 26.75 -7.24 -6.55
CA LEU A 188 26.48 -6.31 -7.67
C LEU A 188 26.23 -7.00 -9.02
N ASN A 189 26.64 -8.27 -9.15
CA ASN A 189 26.51 -9.02 -10.41
C ASN A 189 27.09 -8.29 -11.64
N GLY A 190 28.18 -7.53 -11.46
CA GLY A 190 28.83 -6.74 -12.51
C GLY A 190 28.19 -5.39 -12.82
N ALA A 191 27.14 -4.99 -12.09
CA ALA A 191 26.52 -3.68 -12.27
C ALA A 191 27.48 -2.54 -11.93
N GLN A 192 27.42 -1.48 -12.74
CA GLN A 192 28.25 -0.29 -12.62
C GLN A 192 27.45 0.89 -12.06
N ASP A 193 28.16 1.93 -11.69
CA ASP A 193 27.52 3.17 -11.25
C ASP A 193 26.55 3.72 -12.30
N SER A 194 25.43 4.27 -11.79
CA SER A 194 24.35 4.87 -12.60
C SER A 194 23.52 3.89 -13.45
N GLN A 195 23.83 2.59 -13.50
CA GLN A 195 22.99 1.62 -14.20
C GLN A 195 21.66 1.38 -13.49
N ILE A 196 20.65 1.08 -14.28
CA ILE A 196 19.33 0.64 -13.78
C ILE A 196 19.37 -0.89 -13.66
N VAL A 197 18.95 -1.36 -12.49
CA VAL A 197 18.98 -2.77 -12.14
C VAL A 197 17.66 -3.25 -11.57
N ARG A 198 17.38 -4.54 -11.72
CA ARG A 198 16.40 -5.26 -10.92
C ARG A 198 17.14 -5.93 -9.77
N LEU A 199 16.71 -5.63 -8.56
CA LEU A 199 17.35 -6.00 -7.32
C LEU A 199 16.38 -6.85 -6.49
N ALA A 200 16.82 -8.02 -6.01
CA ALA A 200 16.10 -8.80 -5.01
C ALA A 200 16.46 -8.34 -3.59
N ILE A 201 15.48 -8.10 -2.74
CA ILE A 201 15.72 -7.75 -1.34
C ILE A 201 15.95 -9.05 -0.56
N VAL A 202 17.17 -9.24 -0.05
CA VAL A 202 17.57 -10.42 0.72
C VAL A 202 17.41 -10.22 2.23
N GLU A 203 17.57 -8.97 2.70
CA GLU A 203 17.27 -8.59 4.07
C GLU A 203 16.30 -7.43 4.08
N GLN A 204 15.15 -7.65 4.70
CA GLN A 204 14.12 -6.64 4.82
C GLN A 204 14.48 -5.55 5.84
N PRO A 205 13.99 -4.31 5.67
CA PRO A 205 14.33 -3.24 6.57
C PRO A 205 13.79 -3.46 7.98
N THR A 206 14.52 -2.93 8.96
CA THR A 206 14.12 -2.89 10.35
C THR A 206 14.21 -1.47 10.89
N LEU A 207 13.78 -1.24 12.15
CA LEU A 207 13.96 0.08 12.78
C LEU A 207 15.44 0.51 12.90
N ARG A 208 16.38 -0.44 12.83
CA ARG A 208 17.82 -0.20 13.02
C ARG A 208 18.64 -0.37 11.75
N ASN A 209 18.24 -1.27 10.87
CA ASN A 209 19.01 -1.66 9.69
C ASN A 209 18.25 -1.28 8.41
N LYS A 210 18.99 -0.73 7.45
CA LYS A 210 18.51 -0.55 6.07
C LYS A 210 18.28 -1.91 5.40
N PRO A 211 17.42 -1.99 4.37
CA PRO A 211 17.28 -3.19 3.56
C PRO A 211 18.60 -3.51 2.83
N VAL A 212 18.87 -4.80 2.65
CA VAL A 212 20.02 -5.29 1.87
C VAL A 212 19.50 -6.10 0.69
N GLY A 213 20.08 -5.91 -0.48
CA GLY A 213 19.67 -6.59 -1.69
C GLY A 213 20.85 -7.13 -2.49
N LYS A 214 20.52 -7.90 -3.53
CA LYS A 214 21.45 -8.37 -4.56
C LYS A 214 20.91 -8.05 -5.93
N VAL A 215 21.77 -7.66 -6.86
CA VAL A 215 21.41 -7.42 -8.25
C VAL A 215 21.09 -8.76 -8.92
N VAL A 216 19.88 -8.86 -9.47
CA VAL A 216 19.39 -10.03 -10.23
C VAL A 216 19.66 -9.82 -11.69
N GLU A 217 19.43 -8.59 -12.18
CA GLU A 217 19.51 -8.27 -13.59
C GLU A 217 19.93 -6.81 -13.80
N ILE A 218 20.76 -6.57 -14.81
CA ILE A 218 21.11 -5.22 -15.26
C ILE A 218 20.20 -4.90 -16.44
N LEU A 219 19.32 -3.91 -16.26
CA LEU A 219 18.35 -3.52 -17.30
C LEU A 219 19.01 -2.61 -18.36
N GLY A 220 20.02 -1.85 -17.97
CA GLY A 220 20.81 -1.02 -18.86
C GLY A 220 21.30 0.28 -18.26
N ASP A 221 21.82 1.16 -19.10
CA ASP A 221 22.32 2.46 -18.68
C ASP A 221 21.16 3.44 -18.45
N HIS A 222 21.28 4.27 -17.42
CA HIS A 222 20.31 5.31 -17.15
C HIS A 222 20.15 6.23 -18.36
N MET A 223 18.89 6.48 -18.78
CA MET A 223 18.50 7.25 -19.96
C MET A 223 18.78 6.57 -21.34
N ALA A 224 19.03 5.27 -21.38
CA ALA A 224 19.03 4.56 -22.67
C ALA A 224 17.61 4.57 -23.30
N PRO A 225 17.48 4.69 -24.63
CA PRO A 225 16.19 4.65 -25.30
C PRO A 225 15.42 3.36 -24.98
N GLY A 226 14.16 3.47 -24.54
CA GLY A 226 13.31 2.34 -24.15
C GLY A 226 13.40 1.94 -22.67
N MET A 227 14.35 2.48 -21.93
CA MET A 227 14.54 2.17 -20.50
C MET A 227 13.31 2.45 -19.67
N GLU A 228 12.54 3.50 -19.96
CA GLU A 228 11.31 3.83 -19.24
C GLU A 228 10.25 2.73 -19.36
N ILE A 229 10.21 2.03 -20.49
CA ILE A 229 9.30 0.91 -20.73
C ILE A 229 9.73 -0.27 -19.87
N ASP A 230 11.00 -0.64 -19.89
CA ASP A 230 11.53 -1.76 -19.08
C ASP A 230 11.38 -1.50 -17.59
N VAL A 231 11.69 -0.30 -17.13
CA VAL A 231 11.46 0.14 -15.75
C VAL A 231 9.98 0.00 -15.38
N SER A 232 9.07 0.44 -16.26
CA SER A 232 7.63 0.36 -16.01
C SER A 232 7.14 -1.09 -15.94
N ILE A 233 7.56 -1.94 -16.86
CA ILE A 233 7.23 -3.37 -16.89
C ILE A 233 7.63 -4.02 -15.57
N HIS A 234 8.88 -3.86 -15.15
CA HIS A 234 9.40 -4.49 -13.94
C HIS A 234 8.84 -3.86 -12.65
N SER A 235 8.64 -2.52 -12.61
CA SER A 235 8.08 -1.82 -11.45
C SER A 235 6.62 -2.19 -11.18
N HIS A 236 5.89 -2.57 -12.22
CA HIS A 236 4.50 -3.01 -12.13
C HIS A 236 4.35 -4.54 -12.12
N SER A 237 5.47 -5.27 -12.09
CA SER A 237 5.47 -6.74 -12.13
C SER A 237 4.66 -7.29 -13.31
N ILE A 238 4.73 -6.62 -14.47
CA ILE A 238 4.08 -7.08 -15.69
C ILE A 238 4.86 -8.28 -16.21
N PRO A 239 4.21 -9.44 -16.45
CA PRO A 239 4.89 -10.60 -17.03
C PRO A 239 5.45 -10.25 -18.42
N CYS A 240 6.76 -10.39 -18.60
CA CYS A 240 7.46 -10.13 -19.86
C CYS A 240 8.22 -11.35 -20.40
N VAL A 241 8.21 -12.43 -19.66
CA VAL A 241 8.79 -13.73 -20.06
C VAL A 241 7.69 -14.78 -20.09
N TRP A 242 7.55 -15.44 -21.23
CA TRP A 242 6.59 -16.52 -21.36
C TRP A 242 7.05 -17.74 -20.56
N PRO A 243 6.17 -18.39 -19.78
CA PRO A 243 6.49 -19.63 -19.11
C PRO A 243 6.85 -20.75 -20.11
N GLU A 244 7.73 -21.67 -19.71
CA GLU A 244 8.21 -22.75 -20.58
C GLU A 244 7.07 -23.65 -21.10
N ASP A 245 6.04 -23.90 -20.29
CA ASP A 245 4.87 -24.68 -20.66
C ASP A 245 4.02 -23.98 -21.75
N VAL A 246 3.97 -22.64 -21.74
CA VAL A 246 3.33 -21.84 -22.80
C VAL A 246 4.12 -21.93 -24.08
N LEU A 247 5.46 -21.77 -24.01
CA LEU A 247 6.33 -21.88 -25.18
C LEU A 247 6.24 -23.28 -25.82
N ALA A 248 6.30 -24.34 -25.03
CA ALA A 248 6.13 -25.71 -25.51
C ALA A 248 4.75 -25.96 -26.15
N HIS A 249 3.69 -25.32 -25.61
CA HIS A 249 2.36 -25.40 -26.21
C HIS A 249 2.32 -24.72 -27.58
N ILE A 250 2.89 -23.51 -27.70
CA ILE A 250 2.96 -22.75 -28.95
C ILE A 250 3.76 -23.51 -30.00
N GLU A 251 4.92 -24.10 -29.63
CA GLU A 251 5.75 -24.92 -30.54
C GLU A 251 5.00 -26.15 -31.09
N SER A 252 4.01 -26.65 -30.36
CA SER A 252 3.16 -27.76 -30.80
C SER A 252 2.05 -27.36 -31.78
N MET A 253 1.77 -26.06 -31.90
CA MET A 253 0.76 -25.52 -32.82
C MET A 253 1.29 -25.42 -34.23
N SER A 254 0.44 -25.73 -35.20
CA SER A 254 0.78 -25.53 -36.62
C SER A 254 0.62 -24.06 -37.03
N GLU A 255 1.51 -23.55 -37.84
CA GLU A 255 1.36 -22.23 -38.49
C GLU A 255 0.20 -22.22 -39.52
N GLU A 256 -0.17 -23.40 -40.05
CA GLU A 256 -1.27 -23.55 -40.99
C GLU A 256 -2.53 -24.08 -40.34
N VAL A 257 -3.69 -23.57 -40.76
CA VAL A 257 -4.99 -24.04 -40.31
C VAL A 257 -5.22 -25.46 -40.81
N ALA A 258 -5.34 -26.43 -39.89
CA ALA A 258 -5.54 -27.82 -40.23
C ALA A 258 -6.90 -28.06 -40.92
N GLU A 259 -6.95 -29.08 -41.80
CA GLU A 259 -8.21 -29.42 -42.49
C GLU A 259 -9.35 -29.78 -41.50
N ALA A 260 -9.02 -30.37 -40.34
CA ALA A 260 -9.97 -30.66 -39.29
C ALA A 260 -10.62 -29.39 -38.71
N ASP A 261 -9.90 -28.27 -38.63
CA ASP A 261 -10.39 -26.99 -38.12
C ASP A 261 -11.34 -26.28 -39.07
N LYS A 262 -11.32 -26.68 -40.34
CA LYS A 262 -12.20 -26.15 -41.38
C LYS A 262 -13.56 -26.86 -41.43
N LEU A 263 -13.70 -28.00 -40.76
CA LEU A 263 -14.96 -28.77 -40.75
C LEU A 263 -16.10 -27.98 -40.12
N GLY A 264 -17.23 -27.93 -40.82
CA GLY A 264 -18.43 -27.19 -40.38
C GLY A 264 -18.36 -25.67 -40.56
N ARG A 265 -17.29 -25.13 -41.13
CA ARG A 265 -17.14 -23.72 -41.47
C ARG A 265 -17.53 -23.44 -42.90
N VAL A 266 -17.94 -22.20 -43.17
CA VAL A 266 -18.28 -21.75 -44.51
C VAL A 266 -17.04 -21.14 -45.19
N ASP A 267 -16.66 -21.62 -46.35
CA ASP A 267 -15.55 -21.04 -47.11
C ASP A 267 -15.98 -19.74 -47.79
N VAL A 268 -15.42 -18.63 -47.33
CA VAL A 268 -15.65 -17.27 -47.90
C VAL A 268 -14.42 -16.71 -48.60
N ARG A 269 -13.36 -17.51 -48.85
CA ARG A 269 -12.11 -17.07 -49.49
C ARG A 269 -12.27 -16.62 -50.93
N HIS A 270 -13.42 -16.93 -51.55
CA HIS A 270 -13.80 -16.43 -52.88
C HIS A 270 -14.27 -14.96 -52.88
N LEU A 271 -14.58 -14.41 -51.70
CA LEU A 271 -14.96 -13.01 -51.53
C LEU A 271 -13.70 -12.13 -51.38
N PRO A 272 -13.65 -10.94 -52.00
CA PRO A 272 -12.53 -10.03 -51.86
C PRO A 272 -12.61 -9.29 -50.50
N LEU A 273 -12.40 -10.04 -49.44
CA LEU A 273 -12.27 -9.49 -48.07
C LEU A 273 -10.99 -8.65 -47.98
N VAL A 274 -11.05 -7.55 -47.31
CA VAL A 274 -9.90 -6.65 -47.01
C VAL A 274 -9.76 -6.44 -45.54
N THR A 275 -8.52 -6.31 -45.05
CA THR A 275 -8.19 -5.85 -43.71
C THR A 275 -7.82 -4.38 -43.79
N ILE A 276 -8.09 -3.61 -42.73
CA ILE A 276 -7.82 -2.15 -42.64
C ILE A 276 -7.05 -1.89 -41.39
N ASP A 277 -5.78 -2.26 -41.39
CA ASP A 277 -4.89 -2.20 -40.24
C ASP A 277 -3.77 -1.18 -40.43
N GLY A 278 -2.99 -0.92 -39.38
CA GLY A 278 -1.78 -0.12 -39.48
C GLY A 278 -0.71 -0.78 -40.38
N GLU A 279 0.19 0.01 -40.92
CA GLU A 279 1.24 -0.47 -41.87
C GLU A 279 2.16 -1.52 -41.20
N ASP A 280 2.34 -1.47 -39.89
CA ASP A 280 3.19 -2.35 -39.07
C ASP A 280 2.40 -3.44 -38.32
N ALA A 281 1.09 -3.57 -38.56
CA ALA A 281 0.27 -4.61 -37.92
C ALA A 281 0.73 -6.01 -38.36
N ARG A 282 0.82 -6.93 -37.39
CA ARG A 282 1.21 -8.33 -37.62
C ARG A 282 0.09 -9.31 -37.26
N ASP A 283 -0.95 -8.83 -36.60
CA ASP A 283 -2.12 -9.55 -36.15
C ASP A 283 -3.37 -8.95 -36.84
N PHE A 284 -3.91 -9.67 -37.81
CA PHE A 284 -5.11 -9.25 -38.51
C PHE A 284 -6.31 -9.89 -37.89
N ASP A 285 -7.02 -9.14 -37.04
CA ASP A 285 -8.15 -9.65 -36.26
C ASP A 285 -9.45 -9.69 -37.05
N ASP A 286 -9.66 -8.74 -37.97
CA ASP A 286 -10.89 -8.66 -38.74
C ASP A 286 -10.65 -8.37 -40.23
N ALA A 287 -11.61 -8.82 -41.02
CA ALA A 287 -11.66 -8.51 -42.45
C ALA A 287 -13.10 -8.17 -42.83
N VAL A 288 -13.24 -7.22 -43.76
CA VAL A 288 -14.54 -6.72 -44.18
C VAL A 288 -14.73 -6.89 -45.69
N PHE A 289 -15.98 -7.16 -46.07
CA PHE A 289 -16.44 -7.17 -47.46
C PHE A 289 -17.79 -6.48 -47.51
N CYS A 290 -18.00 -5.64 -48.56
CA CYS A 290 -19.25 -4.94 -48.75
C CYS A 290 -19.65 -4.98 -50.23
N GLU A 291 -20.91 -5.31 -50.48
CA GLU A 291 -21.49 -5.29 -51.84
C GLU A 291 -22.84 -4.56 -51.85
N PRO A 292 -23.19 -3.85 -52.92
CA PRO A 292 -24.51 -3.22 -53.06
C PRO A 292 -25.58 -4.28 -53.33
N THR A 293 -26.77 -4.02 -52.79
CA THR A 293 -27.95 -4.84 -53.03
C THR A 293 -29.10 -3.95 -53.52
N ALA A 294 -30.22 -4.52 -53.97
CA ALA A 294 -31.36 -3.75 -54.44
C ALA A 294 -32.00 -2.82 -53.41
N LYS A 295 -31.74 -3.04 -52.11
CA LYS A 295 -32.28 -2.28 -50.97
C LYS A 295 -31.24 -1.63 -50.04
N GLY A 296 -29.97 -1.60 -50.46
CA GLY A 296 -28.88 -1.06 -49.67
C GLY A 296 -27.58 -1.83 -49.89
N PHE A 297 -26.90 -2.20 -48.79
CA PHE A 297 -25.63 -2.91 -48.87
C PHE A 297 -25.68 -4.20 -48.03
N ARG A 298 -24.94 -5.20 -48.48
CA ARG A 298 -24.61 -6.37 -47.68
C ARG A 298 -23.21 -6.19 -47.17
N LEU A 299 -23.05 -6.11 -45.83
CA LEU A 299 -21.76 -6.07 -45.17
C LEU A 299 -21.48 -7.45 -44.55
N LEU A 300 -20.27 -7.95 -44.76
CA LEU A 300 -19.74 -9.13 -44.11
C LEU A 300 -18.50 -8.72 -43.32
N VAL A 301 -18.47 -9.11 -42.05
CA VAL A 301 -17.33 -8.90 -41.15
C VAL A 301 -16.88 -10.30 -40.71
N ALA A 302 -15.63 -10.65 -41.00
CA ALA A 302 -15.01 -11.88 -40.56
C ALA A 302 -14.03 -11.56 -39.44
N ILE A 303 -14.18 -12.20 -38.30
CA ILE A 303 -13.32 -11.98 -37.13
C ILE A 303 -12.54 -13.26 -36.88
N ALA A 304 -11.24 -13.14 -36.56
CA ALA A 304 -10.37 -14.26 -36.23
C ALA A 304 -10.94 -15.06 -35.04
N ASP A 305 -11.12 -16.36 -35.22
CA ASP A 305 -11.66 -17.26 -34.18
C ASP A 305 -10.54 -17.73 -33.24
N VAL A 306 -9.97 -16.78 -32.51
CA VAL A 306 -8.88 -17.04 -31.56
C VAL A 306 -9.30 -18.05 -30.49
N SER A 307 -10.55 -18.05 -30.08
CA SER A 307 -11.07 -18.95 -29.04
C SER A 307 -11.09 -20.43 -29.47
N HIS A 308 -10.98 -20.73 -30.75
CA HIS A 308 -10.83 -22.09 -31.24
C HIS A 308 -9.49 -22.71 -30.82
N TYR A 309 -8.43 -21.91 -30.83
CA TYR A 309 -7.07 -22.33 -30.49
C TYR A 309 -6.72 -22.03 -29.02
N VAL A 310 -7.10 -20.86 -28.53
CA VAL A 310 -6.83 -20.42 -27.15
C VAL A 310 -8.07 -20.66 -26.29
N ARG A 311 -8.19 -21.84 -25.73
CA ARG A 311 -9.35 -22.24 -24.91
C ARG A 311 -9.16 -21.83 -23.47
N VAL A 312 -10.26 -21.47 -22.80
CA VAL A 312 -10.26 -21.17 -21.35
C VAL A 312 -9.65 -22.36 -20.59
N GLY A 313 -8.66 -22.06 -19.75
CA GLY A 313 -7.94 -23.07 -18.97
C GLY A 313 -6.81 -23.78 -19.71
N SER A 314 -6.54 -23.47 -20.99
CA SER A 314 -5.31 -23.87 -21.66
C SER A 314 -4.11 -23.11 -21.10
N GLN A 315 -2.89 -23.55 -21.43
CA GLN A 315 -1.66 -22.88 -20.96
C GLN A 315 -1.57 -21.43 -21.41
N ILE A 316 -2.11 -21.09 -22.60
CA ILE A 316 -2.12 -19.73 -23.15
C ILE A 316 -3.31 -18.92 -22.59
N GLY A 317 -4.44 -19.59 -22.26
CA GLY A 317 -5.69 -18.94 -21.83
C GLY A 317 -5.87 -18.87 -20.29
N ARG A 318 -4.79 -18.88 -19.53
CA ARG A 318 -4.78 -18.77 -18.04
C ARG A 318 -4.64 -17.36 -17.50
#